data_125aef44edf527dc621e2f01bb5ca3e8
#
_entry.id   125aef44edf527dc621e2f01bb5ca3e8
#
_cell.length_a   1.000
_cell.length_b   1.000
_cell.length_c   1.000
_cell.angle_alpha   90.00
_cell.angle_beta   90.00
_cell.angle_gamma   90.00
#
_symmetry.space_group_name_H-M   'P 1'
#
loop_
_entity.id
_entity.type
_entity.pdbx_description
1 polymer ?
#
loop_
_entity_poly.entity_id
_entity_poly.type
_entity_poly.pdbx_seq_one_letter_code
_entity_poly.pdbx_strand_id
1 'polypeptide(L)'
;QPALDVYRSWISQFDNSQLIVNDKLFESTNSFPIGRLSYGDQQQPLYNLAHPVQIGPNGGIETFTSIQLGEVVHLMTGTRQRLISRPERVVDDAKSSHLSGCSSIGGLCIFCAGSMIHIEETMNQVSKQVHHALDRQPFICPFTYGEQGGFNPRVNSHGNLMISSAVFHASKRNG
;
A
#
# COMPACT_ATOMS: atom_id res chain seq x y z
N GLN A 1 -1.73 -4.30 28.73
CA GLN A 1 -1.86 -5.52 27.92
C GLN A 1 -0.81 -5.51 26.82
N PRO A 2 -0.08 -6.63 26.56
CA PRO A 2 0.88 -6.69 25.47
C PRO A 2 0.25 -6.40 24.10
N ALA A 3 0.98 -5.70 23.24
CA ALA A 3 0.47 -5.33 21.91
C ALA A 3 0.11 -6.54 21.04
N LEU A 4 0.90 -7.62 21.17
CA LEU A 4 0.65 -8.88 20.46
C LEU A 4 -0.70 -9.52 20.82
N ASP A 5 -1.09 -9.47 22.09
CA ASP A 5 -2.37 -10.05 22.54
C ASP A 5 -3.55 -9.26 21.99
N VAL A 6 -3.42 -7.94 21.96
CA VAL A 6 -4.43 -7.05 21.35
C VAL A 6 -4.54 -7.33 19.85
N TYR A 7 -3.42 -7.41 19.17
CA TYR A 7 -3.36 -7.64 17.73
C TYR A 7 -3.93 -9.02 17.33
N ARG A 8 -3.60 -10.08 18.11
CA ARG A 8 -4.19 -11.41 17.94
C ARG A 8 -5.70 -11.39 18.14
N SER A 9 -6.17 -10.70 19.18
CA SER A 9 -7.60 -10.54 19.44
C SER A 9 -8.33 -9.81 18.30
N TRP A 10 -7.71 -8.84 17.67
CA TRP A 10 -8.29 -8.17 16.51
C TRP A 10 -8.37 -9.09 15.30
N ILE A 11 -7.31 -9.82 14.97
CA ILE A 11 -7.29 -10.73 13.83
C ILE A 11 -8.29 -11.87 13.98
N SER A 12 -8.43 -12.43 15.18
CA SER A 12 -9.36 -13.55 15.43
C SER A 12 -10.82 -13.22 15.15
N GLN A 13 -11.18 -11.94 15.05
CA GLN A 13 -12.53 -11.52 14.66
C GLN A 13 -12.80 -11.65 13.15
N PHE A 14 -11.75 -11.73 12.34
CA PHE A 14 -11.85 -11.78 10.87
C PHE A 14 -11.41 -13.12 10.31
N ASP A 15 -10.48 -13.78 10.98
CA ASP A 15 -9.92 -15.05 10.53
C ASP A 15 -9.71 -15.97 11.75
N ASN A 16 -10.39 -17.10 11.75
CA ASN A 16 -10.24 -18.16 12.77
C ASN A 16 -8.98 -19.03 12.56
N SER A 17 -8.24 -18.81 11.46
CA SER A 17 -6.96 -19.49 11.28
C SER A 17 -5.96 -19.00 12.33
N GLN A 18 -5.18 -19.91 12.90
CA GLN A 18 -4.13 -19.56 13.86
C GLN A 18 -2.94 -18.90 13.14
N LEU A 19 -3.19 -17.73 12.54
CA LEU A 19 -2.25 -17.01 11.68
C LEU A 19 -0.92 -16.63 12.37
N ILE A 20 -0.85 -16.69 13.69
CA ILE A 20 0.34 -16.30 14.46
C ILE A 20 0.78 -17.47 15.33
N VAL A 21 1.19 -18.59 14.72
CA VAL A 21 1.66 -19.77 15.45
C VAL A 21 3.15 -19.69 15.77
N ASN A 22 3.94 -18.98 14.98
CA ASN A 22 5.39 -18.85 15.16
C ASN A 22 5.81 -17.37 15.07
N ASP A 23 7.01 -17.04 15.56
CA ASP A 23 7.60 -15.70 15.64
C ASP A 23 7.72 -14.95 14.29
N LYS A 24 7.29 -15.57 13.19
CA LYS A 24 7.30 -14.98 11.85
C LYS A 24 6.01 -14.22 11.54
N LEU A 25 5.87 -13.01 12.11
CA LEU A 25 4.75 -12.12 11.79
C LEU A 25 4.74 -11.70 10.33
N PHE A 26 5.90 -11.48 9.73
CA PHE A 26 6.05 -10.89 8.40
C PHE A 26 5.21 -11.55 7.30
N GLU A 27 5.20 -12.88 7.23
CA GLU A 27 4.49 -13.60 6.17
C GLU A 27 2.97 -13.64 6.38
N SER A 28 2.54 -13.72 7.64
CA SER A 28 1.12 -13.88 8.00
C SER A 28 0.36 -12.56 8.10
N THR A 29 1.06 -11.43 8.23
CA THR A 29 0.45 -10.12 8.50
C THR A 29 0.26 -9.21 7.28
N ASN A 30 0.63 -9.68 6.09
CA ASN A 30 0.42 -8.94 4.84
C ASN A 30 -1.06 -8.55 4.60
N SER A 31 -1.98 -9.40 5.06
CA SER A 31 -3.43 -9.15 4.96
C SER A 31 -4.01 -8.34 6.12
N PHE A 32 -3.21 -8.12 7.17
CA PHE A 32 -3.65 -7.46 8.41
C PHE A 32 -2.67 -6.37 8.89
N PRO A 33 -2.29 -5.41 8.04
CA PRO A 33 -1.42 -4.33 8.47
C PRO A 33 -2.10 -3.41 9.49
N ILE A 34 -1.29 -2.66 10.22
CA ILE A 34 -1.75 -1.62 11.13
C ILE A 34 -1.87 -0.31 10.35
N GLY A 35 -3.04 0.28 10.31
CA GLY A 35 -3.29 1.58 9.68
C GLY A 35 -3.17 2.72 10.67
N ARG A 36 -2.34 3.71 10.38
CA ARG A 36 -2.23 4.97 11.09
C ARG A 36 -3.07 6.00 10.36
N LEU A 37 -4.04 6.60 11.05
CA LEU A 37 -4.96 7.57 10.44
C LEU A 37 -4.20 8.82 9.98
N SER A 38 -4.45 9.22 8.78
CA SER A 38 -4.03 10.48 8.18
C SER A 38 -5.21 11.13 7.47
N TYR A 39 -5.06 12.38 7.07
CA TYR A 39 -6.11 13.09 6.33
C TYR A 39 -5.54 13.62 5.02
N GLY A 40 -6.23 13.32 3.92
CA GLY A 40 -5.94 13.90 2.62
C GLY A 40 -6.47 15.34 2.49
N ASP A 41 -6.23 15.96 1.35
CA ASP A 41 -6.61 17.35 1.07
C ASP A 41 -8.11 17.62 1.21
N GLN A 42 -8.95 16.62 0.94
CA GLN A 42 -10.41 16.71 1.07
C GLN A 42 -10.93 16.26 2.44
N GLN A 43 -10.05 16.20 3.45
CA GLN A 43 -10.35 15.69 4.80
C GLN A 43 -10.89 14.26 4.84
N GLN A 44 -10.73 13.52 3.75
CA GLN A 44 -11.08 12.10 3.75
C GLN A 44 -10.06 11.31 4.57
N PRO A 45 -10.51 10.31 5.34
CA PRO A 45 -9.62 9.46 6.11
C PRO A 45 -8.76 8.61 5.17
N LEU A 46 -7.46 8.71 5.32
CA LEU A 46 -6.46 7.89 4.64
C LEU A 46 -5.63 7.16 5.68
N TYR A 47 -5.03 6.05 5.31
CA TYR A 47 -4.26 5.25 6.25
C TYR A 47 -2.85 4.99 5.73
N ASN A 48 -1.86 5.45 6.49
CA ASN A 48 -0.49 5.01 6.32
C ASN A 48 -0.33 3.64 6.98
N LEU A 49 0.07 2.65 6.22
CA LEU A 49 0.19 1.29 6.72
C LEU A 49 1.55 1.08 7.38
N ALA A 50 1.53 0.44 8.55
CA ALA A 50 2.68 -0.11 9.23
C ALA A 50 2.57 -1.64 9.20
N HIS A 51 3.60 -2.28 8.67
CA HIS A 51 3.63 -3.74 8.56
C HIS A 51 4.31 -4.35 9.79
N PRO A 52 3.62 -5.19 10.58
CA PRO A 52 4.24 -5.95 11.64
C PRO A 52 5.31 -6.92 11.10
N VAL A 53 6.50 -6.90 11.69
CA VAL A 53 7.66 -7.67 11.21
C VAL A 53 7.93 -8.86 12.09
N GLN A 54 8.04 -8.61 13.40
CA GLN A 54 8.39 -9.62 14.38
C GLN A 54 7.82 -9.30 15.76
N ILE A 55 7.83 -10.31 16.61
CA ILE A 55 7.47 -10.17 18.01
C ILE A 55 8.67 -9.58 18.74
N GLY A 56 8.46 -8.43 19.36
CA GLY A 56 9.44 -7.78 20.20
C GLY A 56 9.39 -8.26 21.66
N PRO A 57 10.28 -7.71 22.51
CA PRO A 57 10.31 -8.03 23.92
C PRO A 57 8.96 -7.78 24.62
N ASN A 58 8.67 -8.60 25.64
CA ASN A 58 7.46 -8.48 26.46
C ASN A 58 6.12 -8.50 25.68
N GLY A 59 6.08 -9.18 24.55
CA GLY A 59 4.90 -9.23 23.69
C GLY A 59 4.63 -7.92 22.95
N GLY A 60 5.67 -7.13 22.71
CA GLY A 60 5.63 -6.01 21.77
C GLY A 60 5.51 -6.47 20.33
N ILE A 61 5.20 -5.57 19.42
CA ILE A 61 5.23 -5.79 17.98
C ILE A 61 6.20 -4.79 17.37
N GLU A 62 7.18 -5.28 16.64
CA GLU A 62 8.04 -4.45 15.82
C GLU A 62 7.44 -4.26 14.43
N THR A 63 7.47 -3.04 13.94
CA THR A 63 6.93 -2.64 12.63
C THR A 63 8.01 -1.96 11.79
N PHE A 64 7.92 -2.05 10.46
CA PHE A 64 8.87 -1.37 9.56
C PHE A 64 8.78 0.16 9.64
N THR A 65 7.63 0.72 10.02
CA THR A 65 7.45 2.17 10.24
C THR A 65 7.13 2.43 11.70
N SER A 66 7.65 3.51 12.25
CA SER A 66 7.41 3.90 13.65
C SER A 66 5.94 4.27 13.87
N ILE A 67 5.40 3.81 14.99
CA ILE A 67 4.09 4.23 15.53
C ILE A 67 4.38 5.04 16.79
N GLN A 68 3.81 6.23 16.89
CA GLN A 68 4.07 7.12 18.02
C GLN A 68 3.17 6.80 19.21
N LEU A 69 3.66 7.06 20.41
CA LEU A 69 2.85 6.92 21.62
C LEU A 69 1.64 7.86 21.57
N GLY A 70 0.46 7.31 21.79
CA GLY A 70 -0.80 8.06 21.73
C GLY A 70 -1.41 8.15 20.33
N GLU A 71 -0.75 7.62 19.31
CA GLU A 71 -1.30 7.54 17.95
C GLU A 71 -2.46 6.52 17.90
N VAL A 72 -3.56 6.92 17.24
CA VAL A 72 -4.70 6.02 17.00
C VAL A 72 -4.39 5.10 15.83
N VAL A 73 -4.51 3.81 16.05
CA VAL A 73 -4.24 2.79 15.05
C VAL A 73 -5.47 1.91 14.83
N HIS A 74 -5.56 1.37 13.61
CA HIS A 74 -6.66 0.52 13.17
C HIS A 74 -6.11 -0.78 12.58
N LEU A 75 -6.77 -1.91 12.84
CA LEU A 75 -6.50 -3.11 12.07
C LEU A 75 -7.06 -2.91 10.67
N MET A 76 -6.19 -3.02 9.67
CA MET A 76 -6.60 -2.99 8.27
C MET A 76 -6.74 -4.41 7.74
N THR A 77 -7.68 -4.60 6.82
CA THR A 77 -7.85 -5.89 6.15
C THR A 77 -7.90 -5.70 4.64
N GLY A 78 -7.40 -6.66 3.90
CA GLY A 78 -7.43 -6.65 2.44
C GLY A 78 -7.67 -8.05 1.89
N THR A 79 -8.37 -8.12 0.76
CA THR A 79 -8.45 -9.37 0.00
C THR A 79 -7.33 -9.40 -1.03
N ARG A 80 -6.89 -10.60 -1.37
CA ARG A 80 -5.92 -10.84 -2.44
C ARG A 80 -6.36 -10.19 -3.76
N GLN A 81 -7.64 -10.28 -4.11
CA GLN A 81 -8.19 -9.67 -5.31
C GLN A 81 -8.06 -8.13 -5.30
N ARG A 82 -8.29 -7.49 -4.14
CA ARG A 82 -8.10 -6.04 -4.00
C ARG A 82 -6.63 -5.64 -4.15
N LEU A 83 -5.71 -6.48 -3.69
CA LEU A 83 -4.28 -6.23 -3.85
C LEU A 83 -3.87 -6.33 -5.32
N ILE A 84 -4.36 -7.32 -6.07
CA ILE A 84 -4.11 -7.51 -7.50
C ILE A 84 -4.61 -6.32 -8.33
N SER A 85 -5.81 -5.79 -8.03
CA SER A 85 -6.40 -4.67 -8.77
C SER A 85 -5.93 -3.28 -8.31
N ARG A 86 -5.19 -3.20 -7.21
CA ARG A 86 -4.78 -1.92 -6.62
C ARG A 86 -3.84 -1.10 -7.51
N PRO A 87 -2.82 -1.69 -8.19
CA PRO A 87 -1.92 -0.92 -9.05
C PRO A 87 -2.65 -0.20 -10.19
N GLU A 88 -3.59 -0.88 -10.85
CA GLU A 88 -4.44 -0.28 -11.89
C GLU A 88 -5.18 0.95 -11.36
N ARG A 89 -5.87 0.80 -10.22
CA ARG A 89 -6.63 1.91 -9.60
C ARG A 89 -5.75 3.10 -9.22
N VAL A 90 -4.56 2.85 -8.68
CA VAL A 90 -3.62 3.93 -8.32
C VAL A 90 -3.12 4.68 -9.55
N VAL A 91 -2.94 4.00 -10.68
CA VAL A 91 -2.61 4.63 -11.96
C VAL A 91 -3.79 5.44 -12.49
N ASP A 92 -5.01 4.91 -12.44
CA ASP A 92 -6.22 5.63 -12.88
C ASP A 92 -6.46 6.88 -12.03
N ASP A 93 -6.28 6.80 -10.71
CA ASP A 93 -6.36 7.95 -9.80
C ASP A 93 -5.31 9.01 -10.15
N ALA A 94 -4.07 8.60 -10.43
CA ALA A 94 -3.02 9.52 -10.85
C ALA A 94 -3.32 10.19 -12.21
N LYS A 95 -3.96 9.47 -13.14
CA LYS A 95 -4.42 10.04 -14.41
C LYS A 95 -5.59 11.01 -14.22
N SER A 96 -6.55 10.68 -13.36
CA SER A 96 -7.75 11.49 -13.15
C SER A 96 -7.48 12.86 -12.52
N SER A 97 -6.37 12.98 -11.79
CA SER A 97 -5.92 14.26 -11.21
C SER A 97 -5.38 15.25 -12.25
N HIS A 98 -5.44 14.91 -13.53
CA HIS A 98 -4.73 15.60 -14.59
C HIS A 98 -5.60 16.64 -15.33
N LEU A 99 -4.95 17.71 -15.84
CA LEU A 99 -5.58 18.75 -16.63
C LEU A 99 -6.04 18.23 -18.01
N SER A 100 -7.23 18.62 -18.45
CA SER A 100 -7.77 18.24 -19.76
C SER A 100 -6.84 18.65 -20.91
N GLY A 101 -6.73 17.81 -21.94
CA GLY A 101 -5.97 18.12 -23.14
C GLY A 101 -4.56 17.55 -23.23
N CYS A 102 -4.15 16.71 -22.28
CA CYS A 102 -2.89 15.98 -22.31
C CYS A 102 -3.12 14.48 -22.60
N SER A 103 -2.09 13.80 -23.08
CA SER A 103 -2.07 12.35 -23.25
C SER A 103 -0.97 11.73 -22.43
N SER A 104 -1.22 10.55 -21.86
CA SER A 104 -0.19 9.78 -21.16
C SER A 104 0.93 9.40 -22.13
N ILE A 105 2.18 9.50 -21.69
CA ILE A 105 3.37 9.10 -22.46
C ILE A 105 4.20 8.04 -21.72
N GLY A 106 3.87 7.74 -20.49
CA GLY A 106 4.52 6.72 -19.68
C GLY A 106 4.19 6.82 -18.21
N GLY A 107 4.69 5.87 -17.42
CA GLY A 107 4.44 5.83 -15.98
C GLY A 107 5.57 5.24 -15.16
N LEU A 108 5.59 5.60 -13.88
CA LEU A 108 6.38 4.97 -12.83
C LEU A 108 5.42 4.49 -11.75
N CYS A 109 5.44 3.20 -11.44
CA CYS A 109 4.63 2.58 -10.40
C CYS A 109 5.55 1.99 -9.34
N ILE A 110 5.64 2.60 -8.16
CA ILE A 110 6.40 2.07 -7.04
C ILE A 110 5.52 1.06 -6.30
N PHE A 111 5.94 -0.18 -6.22
CA PHE A 111 5.16 -1.27 -5.65
C PHE A 111 5.91 -1.94 -4.50
N CYS A 112 5.27 -2.08 -3.35
CA CYS A 112 5.88 -2.74 -2.20
C CYS A 112 6.24 -4.19 -2.51
N ALA A 113 7.49 -4.56 -2.25
CA ALA A 113 8.01 -5.90 -2.46
C ALA A 113 7.26 -6.96 -1.62
N GLY A 114 6.89 -6.65 -0.38
CA GLY A 114 6.09 -7.54 0.46
C GLY A 114 4.71 -7.83 -0.15
N SER A 115 4.07 -6.82 -0.71
CA SER A 115 2.80 -7.00 -1.44
C SER A 115 3.00 -7.81 -2.72
N MET A 116 4.10 -7.57 -3.46
CA MET A 116 4.42 -8.31 -4.68
C MET A 116 4.64 -9.80 -4.40
N ILE A 117 5.45 -10.14 -3.39
CA ILE A 117 5.70 -11.54 -3.01
C ILE A 117 4.40 -12.28 -2.68
N HIS A 118 3.44 -11.59 -2.03
CA HIS A 118 2.16 -12.19 -1.67
C HIS A 118 1.25 -12.54 -2.87
N ILE A 119 1.48 -11.92 -4.04
CA ILE A 119 0.71 -12.14 -5.27
C ILE A 119 1.60 -12.49 -6.48
N GLU A 120 2.81 -12.99 -6.23
CA GLU A 120 3.87 -13.20 -7.22
C GLU A 120 3.38 -13.90 -8.50
N GLU A 121 2.60 -14.96 -8.37
CA GLU A 121 2.09 -15.73 -9.50
C GLU A 121 1.08 -14.97 -10.38
N THR A 122 0.57 -13.82 -9.90
CA THR A 122 -0.38 -12.98 -10.65
C THR A 122 0.27 -11.74 -11.26
N MET A 123 1.59 -11.57 -11.12
CA MET A 123 2.28 -10.36 -11.58
C MET A 123 2.14 -10.09 -13.09
N ASN A 124 1.99 -11.13 -13.90
CA ASN A 124 1.67 -10.97 -15.33
C ASN A 124 0.29 -10.30 -15.55
N GLN A 125 -0.69 -10.62 -14.71
CA GLN A 125 -2.01 -9.97 -14.74
C GLN A 125 -1.89 -8.53 -14.31
N VAL A 126 -1.21 -8.26 -13.18
CA VAL A 126 -0.98 -6.91 -12.66
C VAL A 126 -0.29 -6.03 -13.71
N SER A 127 0.76 -6.54 -14.35
CA SER A 127 1.48 -5.81 -15.41
C SER A 127 0.57 -5.44 -16.59
N LYS A 128 -0.30 -6.35 -17.03
CA LYS A 128 -1.27 -6.09 -18.10
C LYS A 128 -2.28 -5.01 -17.70
N GLN A 129 -2.77 -5.05 -16.46
CA GLN A 129 -3.72 -4.05 -15.92
C GLN A 129 -3.08 -2.66 -15.87
N VAL A 130 -1.86 -2.54 -15.33
CA VAL A 130 -1.12 -1.27 -15.29
C VAL A 130 -0.85 -0.73 -16.70
N HIS A 131 -0.43 -1.60 -17.63
CA HIS A 131 -0.21 -1.23 -19.03
C HIS A 131 -1.49 -0.72 -19.70
N HIS A 132 -2.63 -1.36 -19.42
CA HIS A 132 -3.93 -0.92 -19.93
C HIS A 132 -4.34 0.44 -19.33
N ALA A 133 -4.21 0.62 -18.02
CA ALA A 133 -4.51 1.87 -17.32
C ALA A 133 -3.66 3.05 -17.83
N LEU A 134 -2.42 2.78 -18.28
CA LEU A 134 -1.53 3.77 -18.89
C LEU A 134 -1.76 3.98 -20.41
N ASP A 135 -2.91 3.61 -20.95
CA ASP A 135 -3.21 3.71 -22.38
C ASP A 135 -2.19 2.97 -23.26
N ARG A 136 -1.66 1.86 -22.75
CA ARG A 136 -0.60 1.03 -23.34
C ARG A 136 0.73 1.75 -23.51
N GLN A 137 0.98 2.80 -22.74
CA GLN A 137 2.27 3.48 -22.72
C GLN A 137 3.31 2.69 -21.91
N PRO A 138 4.60 2.88 -22.15
CA PRO A 138 5.66 2.21 -21.40
C PRO A 138 5.64 2.64 -19.93
N PHE A 139 6.02 1.73 -19.04
CA PHE A 139 6.16 2.02 -17.62
C PHE A 139 7.30 1.23 -16.98
N ILE A 140 7.74 1.71 -15.83
CA ILE A 140 8.69 1.04 -14.94
C ILE A 140 7.96 0.78 -13.63
N CYS A 141 8.11 -0.43 -13.08
CA CYS A 141 7.52 -0.80 -11.79
C CYS A 141 8.57 -1.46 -10.90
N PRO A 142 9.41 -0.67 -10.20
CA PRO A 142 10.33 -1.21 -9.20
C PRO A 142 9.58 -1.72 -7.99
N PHE A 143 10.12 -2.78 -7.39
CA PHE A 143 9.67 -3.30 -6.11
C PHE A 143 10.58 -2.78 -5.00
N THR A 144 9.98 -2.20 -3.96
CA THR A 144 10.70 -1.50 -2.89
C THR A 144 10.32 -2.02 -1.52
N TYR A 145 11.18 -1.77 -0.54
CA TYR A 145 10.89 -2.00 0.87
C TYR A 145 10.72 -0.64 1.56
N GLY A 146 9.45 -0.27 1.80
CA GLY A 146 9.08 1.02 2.34
C GLY A 146 8.86 2.07 1.24
N GLU A 147 7.65 2.53 1.14
CA GLU A 147 7.21 3.51 0.15
C GLU A 147 7.09 4.87 0.83
N GLN A 148 7.61 5.89 0.16
CA GLN A 148 7.53 7.27 0.62
C GLN A 148 6.65 8.07 -0.34
N GLY A 149 5.80 8.90 0.25
CA GLY A 149 4.89 9.76 -0.49
C GLY A 149 3.96 10.51 0.43
N GLY A 150 3.15 11.39 -0.10
CA GLY A 150 2.19 12.17 0.66
C GLY A 150 0.78 12.05 0.12
N PHE A 151 -0.18 11.83 1.00
CA PHE A 151 -1.59 12.02 0.70
C PHE A 151 -1.99 13.50 0.71
N ASN A 152 -1.08 14.33 1.21
CA ASN A 152 -1.18 15.77 1.29
C ASN A 152 0.12 16.36 0.72
N PRO A 153 0.09 17.32 -0.20
CA PRO A 153 1.28 17.90 -0.82
C PRO A 153 2.26 18.56 0.18
N ARG A 154 1.83 18.78 1.41
CA ARG A 154 2.65 19.40 2.47
C ARG A 154 3.32 18.39 3.41
N VAL A 155 2.91 17.11 3.37
CA VAL A 155 3.38 16.11 4.35
C VAL A 155 3.83 14.86 3.60
N ASN A 156 5.12 14.58 3.68
CA ASN A 156 5.68 13.33 3.20
C ASN A 156 5.59 12.27 4.31
N SER A 157 5.13 11.10 3.99
CA SER A 157 4.94 9.99 4.92
C SER A 157 5.65 8.74 4.44
N HIS A 158 6.08 7.92 5.40
CA HIS A 158 6.59 6.59 5.14
C HIS A 158 5.51 5.57 5.49
N GLY A 159 5.19 4.70 4.56
CA GLY A 159 4.26 3.58 4.75
C GLY A 159 4.85 2.28 4.24
N ASN A 160 4.16 1.18 4.54
CA ASN A 160 4.50 -0.17 4.04
C ASN A 160 3.28 -0.73 3.29
N LEU A 161 3.50 -1.76 2.49
CA LEU A 161 2.44 -2.39 1.70
C LEU A 161 1.68 -1.37 0.83
N MET A 162 2.35 -0.27 0.47
CA MET A 162 1.79 0.81 -0.31
C MET A 162 2.09 0.63 -1.81
N ILE A 163 1.35 1.35 -2.61
CA ILE A 163 1.61 1.51 -4.04
C ILE A 163 1.49 3.00 -4.35
N SER A 164 2.45 3.53 -5.08
CA SER A 164 2.41 4.90 -5.56
C SER A 164 2.61 4.91 -7.07
N SER A 165 2.04 5.89 -7.75
CA SER A 165 2.20 6.04 -9.19
C SER A 165 2.45 7.49 -9.57
N ALA A 166 3.31 7.68 -10.57
CA ALA A 166 3.46 8.93 -11.29
C ALA A 166 3.20 8.67 -12.77
N VAL A 167 2.28 9.44 -13.36
CA VAL A 167 1.95 9.34 -14.78
C VAL A 167 2.51 10.56 -15.50
N PHE A 168 3.30 10.32 -16.52
CA PHE A 168 3.90 11.36 -17.35
C PHE A 168 2.98 11.70 -18.51
N HIS A 169 2.84 12.98 -18.77
CA HIS A 169 1.94 13.50 -19.82
C HIS A 169 2.67 14.44 -20.75
N ALA A 170 2.26 14.42 -22.01
CA ALA A 170 2.62 15.47 -22.98
C ALA A 170 1.38 16.33 -23.29
N SER A 171 1.57 17.65 -23.37
CA SER A 171 0.53 18.52 -23.89
C SER A 171 0.28 18.21 -25.36
N LYS A 172 -0.97 18.12 -25.78
CA LYS A 172 -1.28 18.10 -27.21
C LYS A 172 -0.80 19.43 -27.78
N ARG A 173 0.20 19.41 -28.65
CA ARG A 173 0.54 20.58 -29.46
C ARG A 173 -0.71 20.89 -30.29
N ASN A 174 -1.29 22.07 -30.08
CA ASN A 174 -2.24 22.62 -31.03
C ASN A 174 -1.45 22.86 -32.33
N GLY A 175 -1.65 22.01 -33.33
CA GLY A 175 -1.15 22.17 -34.66
C GLY A 175 -1.96 23.23 -35.40
#